data_db7013da41bbc27cddfc6fe98f9b6764
#
_entry.id   db7013da41bbc27cddfc6fe98f9b6764
#
_cell.length_a   1.000
_cell.length_b   1.000
_cell.length_c   1.000
_cell.angle_alpha   90.00
_cell.angle_beta   90.00
_cell.angle_gamma   90.00
#
_symmetry.space_group_name_H-M   'P 1'
#
loop_
_entity.id
_entity.type
_entity.pdbx_description
1 polymer ?
#
loop_
_entity_poly.entity_id
_entity_poly.type
_entity_poly.pdbx_seq_one_letter_code
_entity_poly.pdbx_strand_id
1 'polypeptide(L)'
;MLQIACANGIDEVHVAKDGIMSTPACSSYIRSLNKEYGNCIGGILLTASHNPGGPNEDFGIKFNSRNGGPAQEEFTNLVHKESEIIKEYRAVEFNFKDKINLKETGEYTFLNIERIDKPVFKVKVVENVLPYIELMKQ
;
A
#
# COMPACT_ATOMS: atom_id res chain seq x y z
N MET A 1 9.16 -1.25 -0.98
CA MET A 1 7.93 -0.51 -1.39
C MET A 1 7.92 0.94 -0.93
N LEU A 2 8.16 1.28 0.36
CA LEU A 2 8.14 2.68 0.83
C LEU A 2 9.14 3.57 0.10
N GLN A 3 10.36 3.08 -0.17
CA GLN A 3 11.37 3.81 -0.92
C GLN A 3 10.92 4.17 -2.34
N ILE A 4 10.25 3.24 -3.02
CA ILE A 4 9.70 3.45 -4.36
C ILE A 4 8.52 4.41 -4.30
N ALA A 5 7.57 4.21 -3.38
CA ALA A 5 6.43 5.11 -3.21
C ALA A 5 6.88 6.55 -2.97
N CYS A 6 7.82 6.74 -2.04
CA CYS A 6 8.41 8.03 -1.73
C CYS A 6 9.04 8.68 -2.97
N ALA A 7 9.89 7.95 -3.71
CA ALA A 7 10.57 8.47 -4.89
C ALA A 7 9.64 8.84 -6.05
N ASN A 8 8.45 8.24 -6.11
CA ASN A 8 7.49 8.42 -7.21
C ASN A 8 6.28 9.29 -6.84
N GLY A 9 6.43 10.17 -5.85
CA GLY A 9 5.47 11.24 -5.58
C GLY A 9 4.27 10.86 -4.70
N ILE A 10 4.27 9.67 -4.10
CA ILE A 10 3.27 9.33 -3.08
C ILE A 10 3.57 10.11 -1.80
N ASP A 11 2.58 10.82 -1.28
CA ASP A 11 2.74 11.68 -0.11
C ASP A 11 2.62 10.91 1.20
N GLU A 12 1.71 9.94 1.24
CA GLU A 12 1.41 9.17 2.43
C GLU A 12 1.14 7.70 2.08
N VAL A 13 1.71 6.81 2.88
CA VAL A 13 1.48 5.36 2.77
C VAL A 13 0.95 4.84 4.11
N HIS A 14 -0.20 4.16 4.06
CA HIS A 14 -0.72 3.43 5.21
C HIS A 14 -0.24 1.99 5.15
N VAL A 15 0.31 1.50 6.25
CA VAL A 15 0.79 0.13 6.40
C VAL A 15 0.00 -0.52 7.53
N ALA A 16 -0.54 -1.69 7.31
CA ALA A 16 -1.21 -2.43 8.36
C ALA A 16 -0.23 -2.85 9.45
N LYS A 17 -0.70 -2.94 10.69
CA LYS A 17 0.08 -3.52 11.81
C LYS A 17 0.69 -4.85 11.40
N ASP A 18 1.96 -5.04 11.73
CA ASP A 18 2.79 -6.18 11.32
C ASP A 18 2.89 -6.40 9.80
N GLY A 19 2.43 -5.46 8.98
CA GLY A 19 2.32 -5.60 7.53
C GLY A 19 1.21 -6.55 7.08
N ILE A 20 0.30 -6.95 7.97
CA ILE A 20 -0.71 -7.99 7.73
C ILE A 20 -2.11 -7.38 7.67
N MET A 21 -2.79 -7.56 6.52
CA MET A 21 -4.19 -7.18 6.35
C MET A 21 -4.86 -8.10 5.34
N SER A 22 -6.05 -8.58 5.65
CA SER A 22 -6.82 -9.38 4.70
C SER A 22 -7.32 -8.53 3.53
N THR A 23 -7.55 -9.15 2.37
CA THR A 23 -8.07 -8.45 1.20
C THR A 23 -9.38 -7.70 1.48
N PRO A 24 -10.40 -8.30 2.14
CA PRO A 24 -11.63 -7.56 2.45
C PRO A 24 -11.42 -6.41 3.45
N ALA A 25 -10.51 -6.55 4.40
CA ALA A 25 -10.16 -5.45 5.31
C ALA A 25 -9.49 -4.29 4.58
N CYS A 26 -8.56 -4.58 3.67
CA CYS A 26 -7.94 -3.56 2.82
C CYS A 26 -8.98 -2.85 1.93
N SER A 27 -9.87 -3.60 1.28
CA SER A 27 -10.97 -3.05 0.49
C SER A 27 -11.86 -2.11 1.30
N SER A 28 -12.23 -2.50 2.51
CA SER A 28 -13.03 -1.69 3.44
C SER A 28 -12.27 -0.43 3.83
N TYR A 29 -11.00 -0.56 4.16
CA TYR A 29 -10.15 0.55 4.58
C TYR A 29 -9.98 1.61 3.48
N ILE A 30 -9.72 1.19 2.24
CA ILE A 30 -9.65 2.09 1.07
C ILE A 30 -10.96 2.89 0.92
N ARG A 31 -12.11 2.21 1.03
CA ARG A 31 -13.41 2.87 0.95
C ARG A 31 -13.63 3.88 2.07
N SER A 32 -13.25 3.54 3.29
CA SER A 32 -13.34 4.44 4.44
C SER A 32 -12.49 5.69 4.25
N LEU A 33 -11.25 5.54 3.83
CA LEU A 33 -10.37 6.66 3.52
C LEU A 33 -10.94 7.57 2.42
N ASN A 34 -11.51 6.98 1.37
CA ASN A 34 -12.06 7.78 0.28
C ASN A 34 -13.42 8.42 0.62
N LYS A 35 -14.18 7.84 1.53
CA LYS A 35 -15.38 8.48 2.10
C LYS A 35 -15.02 9.70 2.93
N GLU A 36 -13.93 9.62 3.69
CA GLU A 36 -13.51 10.68 4.61
C GLU A 36 -12.66 11.76 3.92
N TYR A 37 -11.64 11.37 3.15
CA TYR A 37 -10.63 12.28 2.58
C TYR A 37 -10.68 12.39 1.06
N GLY A 38 -11.13 11.36 0.37
CA GLY A 38 -11.27 11.35 -1.08
C GLY A 38 -9.95 11.30 -1.87
N ASN A 39 -8.83 10.99 -1.25
CA ASN A 39 -7.49 11.06 -1.86
C ASN A 39 -6.70 9.74 -1.89
N CYS A 40 -7.25 8.64 -1.38
CA CYS A 40 -6.62 7.33 -1.46
C CYS A 40 -6.69 6.80 -2.90
N ILE A 41 -5.55 6.57 -3.53
CA ILE A 41 -5.45 6.07 -4.91
C ILE A 41 -5.70 4.56 -5.02
N GLY A 42 -5.51 3.82 -3.95
CA GLY A 42 -5.68 2.36 -3.91
C GLY A 42 -4.79 1.68 -2.89
N GLY A 43 -4.72 0.37 -2.95
CA GLY A 43 -3.90 -0.46 -2.07
C GLY A 43 -3.20 -1.60 -2.79
N ILE A 44 -2.00 -1.95 -2.33
CA ILE A 44 -1.22 -3.08 -2.83
C ILE A 44 -1.24 -4.18 -1.77
N LEU A 45 -1.63 -5.38 -2.18
CA LEU A 45 -1.63 -6.58 -1.34
C LEU A 45 -0.66 -7.62 -1.90
N LEU A 46 0.21 -8.12 -1.04
CA LEU A 46 1.11 -9.24 -1.31
C LEU A 46 0.45 -10.50 -0.78
N THR A 47 0.02 -11.41 -1.64
CA THR A 47 -0.83 -12.54 -1.23
C THR A 47 -0.74 -13.72 -2.19
N ALA A 48 -0.78 -14.92 -1.64
CA ALA A 48 -0.99 -16.17 -2.38
C ALA A 48 -2.48 -16.44 -2.71
N SER A 49 -3.40 -15.52 -2.38
CA SER A 49 -4.85 -15.70 -2.51
C SER A 49 -5.38 -16.86 -1.67
N HIS A 50 -5.87 -17.92 -2.30
CA HIS A 50 -6.41 -19.12 -1.69
C HIS A 50 -5.43 -20.30 -1.70
N ASN A 51 -4.26 -20.11 -2.28
CA ASN A 51 -3.23 -21.14 -2.39
C ASN A 51 -2.27 -21.10 -1.19
N PRO A 52 -1.53 -22.16 -0.92
CA PRO A 52 -0.45 -22.12 0.05
C PRO A 52 0.55 -21.02 -0.32
N GLY A 53 0.97 -20.22 0.67
CA GLY A 53 1.97 -19.18 0.50
C GLY A 53 3.27 -19.55 1.22
N GLY A 54 4.41 -19.22 0.63
CA GLY A 54 5.70 -19.48 1.24
C GLY A 54 6.86 -19.33 0.26
N PRO A 55 8.10 -19.60 0.70
CA PRO A 55 9.28 -19.40 -0.14
C PRO A 55 9.32 -20.23 -1.45
N ASN A 56 8.62 -21.37 -1.46
CA ASN A 56 8.55 -22.28 -2.61
C ASN A 56 7.11 -22.44 -3.11
N GLU A 57 6.22 -21.59 -2.68
CA GLU A 57 4.79 -21.64 -2.96
C GLU A 57 4.34 -20.40 -3.71
N ASP A 58 3.03 -20.21 -3.83
CA ASP A 58 2.46 -19.09 -4.58
C ASP A 58 2.74 -17.72 -3.91
N PHE A 59 2.98 -16.74 -4.76
CA PHE A 59 3.11 -15.34 -4.37
C PHE A 59 2.54 -14.46 -5.48
N GLY A 60 1.69 -13.52 -5.10
CA GLY A 60 1.11 -12.57 -6.03
C GLY A 60 1.08 -11.15 -5.49
N ILE A 61 0.97 -10.21 -6.41
CA ILE A 61 0.77 -8.79 -6.11
C ILE A 61 -0.58 -8.39 -6.67
N LYS A 62 -1.47 -7.92 -5.80
CA LYS A 62 -2.78 -7.40 -6.18
C LYS A 62 -2.84 -5.89 -5.94
N PHE A 63 -3.48 -5.19 -6.85
CA PHE A 63 -3.83 -3.78 -6.68
C PHE A 63 -5.34 -3.65 -6.54
N ASN A 64 -5.77 -3.07 -5.42
CA ASN A 64 -7.15 -2.65 -5.23
C ASN A 64 -7.27 -1.16 -5.55
N SER A 65 -8.18 -0.84 -6.43
CA SER A 65 -8.42 0.51 -6.91
C SER A 65 -9.06 1.41 -5.83
N ARG A 66 -9.23 2.67 -6.15
CA ARG A 66 -9.80 3.71 -5.29
C ARG A 66 -11.17 3.36 -4.68
N ASN A 67 -11.99 2.56 -5.35
CA ASN A 67 -13.28 2.08 -4.86
C ASN A 67 -13.17 0.87 -3.90
N GLY A 68 -11.94 0.40 -3.61
CA GLY A 68 -11.64 -0.76 -2.79
C GLY A 68 -11.79 -2.11 -3.54
N GLY A 69 -12.26 -2.10 -4.77
CA GLY A 69 -12.34 -3.30 -5.61
C GLY A 69 -11.02 -3.64 -6.29
N PRO A 70 -10.89 -4.86 -6.84
CA PRO A 70 -9.71 -5.23 -7.61
C PRO A 70 -9.55 -4.33 -8.84
N ALA A 71 -8.31 -4.14 -9.27
CA ALA A 71 -8.02 -3.40 -10.50
C ALA A 71 -8.69 -4.06 -11.70
N GLN A 72 -9.21 -3.23 -12.61
CA GLN A 72 -9.80 -3.71 -13.85
C GLN A 72 -8.74 -4.22 -14.82
N GLU A 73 -9.13 -5.11 -15.72
CA GLU A 73 -8.23 -5.75 -16.68
C GLU A 73 -7.48 -4.73 -17.56
N GLU A 74 -8.14 -3.68 -17.97
CA GLU A 74 -7.50 -2.60 -18.75
C GLU A 74 -6.31 -1.99 -18.01
N PHE A 75 -6.46 -1.73 -16.70
CA PHE A 75 -5.38 -1.19 -15.87
C PHE A 75 -4.25 -2.22 -15.69
N THR A 76 -4.56 -3.47 -15.40
CA THR A 76 -3.54 -4.51 -15.24
C THR A 76 -2.78 -4.79 -16.53
N ASN A 77 -3.45 -4.72 -17.70
CA ASN A 77 -2.81 -4.84 -19.00
C ASN A 77 -1.85 -3.67 -19.29
N LEU A 78 -2.20 -2.45 -18.88
CA LEU A 78 -1.28 -1.30 -18.98
C LEU A 78 -0.05 -1.51 -18.09
N VAL A 79 -0.25 -1.92 -16.83
CA VAL A 79 0.87 -2.21 -15.91
C VAL A 79 1.77 -3.31 -16.48
N HIS A 80 1.19 -4.36 -17.06
CA HIS A 80 1.96 -5.44 -17.69
C HIS A 80 2.81 -4.90 -18.85
N LYS A 81 2.23 -4.12 -19.76
CA LYS A 81 2.97 -3.51 -20.88
C LYS A 81 4.13 -2.64 -20.39
N GLU A 82 3.89 -1.80 -19.37
CA GLU A 82 4.95 -1.00 -18.77
C GLU A 82 6.05 -1.88 -18.15
N SER A 83 5.69 -2.99 -17.50
CA SER A 83 6.66 -3.90 -16.90
C SER A 83 7.58 -4.58 -17.92
N GLU A 84 7.15 -4.73 -19.19
CA GLU A 84 7.96 -5.32 -20.27
C GLU A 84 9.01 -4.34 -20.83
N ILE A 85 8.77 -3.03 -20.70
CA ILE A 85 9.63 -2.00 -21.30
C ILE A 85 10.45 -1.21 -20.27
N ILE A 86 10.06 -1.24 -18.99
CA ILE A 86 10.77 -0.52 -17.92
C ILE A 86 12.20 -1.06 -17.77
N LYS A 87 13.18 -0.15 -17.79
CA LYS A 87 14.60 -0.47 -17.65
C LYS A 87 15.19 -0.02 -16.33
N GLU A 88 14.53 0.90 -15.66
CA GLU A 88 14.96 1.48 -14.39
C GLU A 88 13.75 1.88 -13.55
N TYR A 89 13.94 1.95 -12.25
CA TYR A 89 12.94 2.46 -11.31
C TYR A 89 13.58 3.45 -10.33
N ARG A 90 12.77 4.36 -9.81
CA ARG A 90 13.22 5.34 -8.83
C ARG A 90 12.95 4.83 -7.41
N ALA A 91 13.94 4.93 -6.56
CA ALA A 91 13.83 4.65 -5.14
C ALA A 91 14.67 5.66 -4.36
N VAL A 92 14.20 6.11 -3.20
CA VAL A 92 15.01 6.94 -2.30
C VAL A 92 15.98 6.04 -1.53
N GLU A 93 17.19 6.51 -1.30
CA GLU A 93 18.18 5.86 -0.46
C GLU A 93 17.93 6.20 1.02
N PHE A 94 16.89 5.59 1.60
CA PHE A 94 16.48 5.82 2.98
C PHE A 94 16.01 4.53 3.65
N ASN A 95 16.54 4.25 4.84
CA ASN A 95 16.18 3.06 5.61
C ASN A 95 14.95 3.31 6.49
N PHE A 96 13.77 3.06 5.97
CA PHE A 96 12.50 3.15 6.70
C PHE A 96 12.35 2.06 7.77
N LYS A 97 12.97 0.89 7.59
CA LYS A 97 12.80 -0.27 8.47
C LYS A 97 13.16 0.03 9.93
N ASP A 98 14.24 0.77 10.15
CA ASP A 98 14.73 1.07 11.50
C ASP A 98 14.04 2.30 12.11
N LYS A 99 13.13 2.94 11.37
CA LYS A 99 12.46 4.18 11.77
C LYS A 99 10.97 4.02 12.03
N ILE A 100 10.40 2.87 11.68
CA ILE A 100 8.95 2.61 11.77
C ILE A 100 8.74 1.36 12.63
N ASN A 101 7.98 1.52 13.73
CA ASN A 101 7.51 0.39 14.52
C ASN A 101 6.18 -0.13 13.93
N LEU A 102 6.22 -1.26 13.24
CA LEU A 102 5.01 -1.86 12.66
C LEU A 102 4.12 -2.57 13.69
N LYS A 103 4.57 -2.75 14.92
CA LYS A 103 3.78 -3.44 15.97
C LYS A 103 2.76 -2.55 16.65
N GLU A 104 2.87 -1.24 16.49
CA GLU A 104 2.02 -0.26 17.12
C GLU A 104 1.47 0.72 16.07
N THR A 105 0.20 1.10 16.23
CA THR A 105 -0.37 2.16 15.40
C THR A 105 0.32 3.48 15.68
N GLY A 106 0.57 4.26 14.64
CA GLY A 106 1.26 5.53 14.78
C GLY A 106 1.53 6.22 13.45
N GLU A 107 1.92 7.48 13.52
CA GLU A 107 2.26 8.31 12.37
C GLU A 107 3.74 8.67 12.39
N TYR A 108 4.39 8.51 11.25
CA TYR A 108 5.80 8.81 11.05
C TYR A 108 5.91 9.83 9.92
N THR A 109 6.54 10.96 10.21
CA THR A 109 6.79 12.01 9.22
C THR A 109 8.29 12.10 8.94
N PHE A 110 8.63 12.00 7.68
CA PHE A 110 10.00 12.09 7.20
C PHE A 110 10.17 13.36 6.39
N LEU A 111 11.16 14.17 6.79
CA LEU A 111 11.48 15.45 6.17
C LEU A 111 12.80 15.35 5.41
N ASN A 112 12.95 16.16 4.38
CA ASN A 112 14.20 16.33 3.62
C ASN A 112 14.77 15.03 3.02
N ILE A 113 13.89 14.06 2.69
CA ILE A 113 14.29 12.95 1.85
C ILE A 113 14.39 13.49 0.42
N GLU A 114 15.49 13.18 -0.28
CA GLU A 114 15.63 13.52 -1.69
C GLU A 114 14.58 12.79 -2.53
N ARG A 115 13.50 13.48 -2.82
CA ARG A 115 12.36 13.01 -3.64
C ARG A 115 11.93 14.11 -4.59
N ILE A 116 11.19 13.73 -5.63
CA ILE A 116 10.68 14.66 -6.63
C ILE A 116 9.62 15.58 -5.99
N ASP A 117 9.88 16.87 -6.00
CA ASP A 117 8.93 17.98 -5.80
C ASP A 117 8.27 18.14 -4.42
N LYS A 118 8.52 17.28 -3.42
CA LYS A 118 7.88 17.40 -2.12
C LYS A 118 8.81 17.04 -0.97
N PRO A 119 8.93 17.89 0.06
CA PRO A 119 9.88 17.69 1.15
C PRO A 119 9.39 16.72 2.25
N VAL A 120 8.12 16.31 2.20
CA VAL A 120 7.47 15.54 3.27
C VAL A 120 6.95 14.22 2.75
N PHE A 121 7.31 13.13 3.41
CA PHE A 121 6.73 11.81 3.22
C PHE A 121 6.20 11.27 4.54
N LYS A 122 4.98 10.72 4.54
CA LYS A 122 4.34 10.19 5.72
C LYS A 122 4.11 8.70 5.61
N VAL A 123 4.26 8.01 6.73
CA VAL A 123 3.85 6.61 6.88
C VAL A 123 2.97 6.50 8.10
N LYS A 124 1.80 5.90 7.95
CA LYS A 124 0.85 5.65 9.02
C LYS A 124 0.71 4.14 9.23
N VAL A 125 1.02 3.68 10.43
CA VAL A 125 0.74 2.30 10.83
C VAL A 125 -0.68 2.25 11.39
N VAL A 126 -1.52 1.39 10.80
CA VAL A 126 -2.97 1.34 11.07
C VAL A 126 -3.41 -0.03 11.55
N GLU A 127 -4.52 -0.09 12.28
CA GLU A 127 -5.12 -1.35 12.67
C GLU A 127 -5.52 -2.18 11.45
N ASN A 128 -5.32 -3.48 11.54
CA ASN A 128 -5.47 -4.38 10.40
C ASN A 128 -6.88 -4.93 10.21
N VAL A 129 -7.76 -4.89 11.23
CA VAL A 129 -9.10 -5.49 11.15
C VAL A 129 -10.23 -4.58 11.64
N LEU A 130 -9.98 -3.56 12.47
CA LEU A 130 -11.03 -2.75 13.09
C LEU A 130 -12.00 -2.12 12.08
N PRO A 131 -11.56 -1.47 10.98
CA PRO A 131 -12.48 -0.87 10.01
C PRO A 131 -13.39 -1.91 9.34
N TYR A 132 -12.90 -3.13 9.17
CA TYR A 132 -13.69 -4.23 8.61
C TYR A 132 -14.71 -4.76 9.63
N ILE A 133 -14.34 -4.89 10.90
CA ILE A 133 -15.26 -5.29 11.97
C ILE A 133 -16.40 -4.27 12.12
N GLU A 134 -16.09 -3.00 12.06
CA GLU A 134 -17.10 -1.93 12.15
C GLU A 134 -18.07 -1.98 10.96
N LEU A 135 -17.56 -2.24 9.76
CA LEU A 135 -18.42 -2.45 8.59
C LEU A 135 -19.35 -3.66 8.76
N MET A 136 -18.85 -4.76 9.33
CA MET A 136 -19.64 -5.99 9.50
C MET A 136 -20.67 -5.92 10.62
N LYS A 137 -20.62 -4.91 11.48
CA LYS A 137 -21.62 -4.68 12.55
C LYS A 137 -22.82 -3.83 12.07
N GLN A 138 -22.78 -3.26 10.90
CA GLN A 138 -23.85 -2.45 10.28
C GLN A 138 -24.87 -3.37 9.59
#